data_c814c7d189fe54e6084825f67b717f10
#
_entry.id   c814c7d189fe54e6084825f67b717f10
#
_cell.length_a   1.000
_cell.length_b   1.000
_cell.length_c   1.000
_cell.angle_alpha   90.00
_cell.angle_beta   90.00
_cell.angle_gamma   90.00
#
_symmetry.space_group_name_H-M   'P 1'
#
loop_
_entity.id
_entity.type
_entity.pdbx_description
1 polymer ?
#
loop_
_entity_poly.entity_id
_entity_poly.type
_entity_poly.pdbx_seq_one_letter_code
_entity_poly.pdbx_strand_id
1 'polypeptide(L)'
;HKLNPHIKVETYTDRLEPDMAVELFSRYDLILDGTDNFATRYLVNDACMLADKPYVWGSIFRFEGQVSVFWENAPGGIGLNYRDLYPEPPPPELAPSCAQGGVFGVLCASIASIMSTEAIKLITGIGDPLIGRLIAYDALDMCYRELPIRRLPNRKPVTELGDYQTFCGLNPPADAMAIPVPVMTVLELKE
;
A
#
# COMPACT_ATOMS: atom_id res chain seq x y z
N HIS A 1 18.43 -13.04 -12.52
CA HIS A 1 19.39 -14.13 -12.72
C HIS A 1 20.86 -13.68 -12.65
N LYS A 2 21.22 -12.43 -13.03
CA LYS A 2 22.63 -11.98 -12.96
C LYS A 2 23.15 -11.83 -11.52
N LEU A 3 22.29 -11.43 -10.57
CA LEU A 3 22.65 -11.22 -9.17
C LEU A 3 22.61 -12.52 -8.36
N ASN A 4 21.61 -13.35 -8.57
CA ASN A 4 21.48 -14.65 -7.93
C ASN A 4 20.96 -15.70 -8.93
N PRO A 5 21.81 -16.62 -9.39
CA PRO A 5 21.43 -17.66 -10.36
C PRO A 5 20.61 -18.81 -9.75
N HIS A 6 20.54 -18.89 -8.42
CA HIS A 6 19.91 -20.01 -7.70
C HIS A 6 18.43 -19.80 -7.43
N ILE A 7 17.88 -18.64 -7.79
CA ILE A 7 16.44 -18.34 -7.60
C ILE A 7 15.68 -18.45 -8.92
N LYS A 8 14.44 -18.89 -8.85
CA LYS A 8 13.49 -18.81 -9.96
C LYS A 8 12.75 -17.47 -9.85
N VAL A 9 12.75 -16.69 -10.93
CA VAL A 9 11.99 -15.46 -11.06
C VAL A 9 10.91 -15.66 -12.09
N GLU A 10 9.66 -15.46 -11.72
CA GLU A 10 8.51 -15.37 -12.61
C GLU A 10 8.10 -13.90 -12.73
N THR A 11 7.86 -13.45 -13.95
CA THR A 11 7.47 -12.06 -14.23
C THR A 11 6.07 -12.03 -14.81
N TYR A 12 5.25 -11.13 -14.28
CA TYR A 12 3.91 -10.82 -14.79
C TYR A 12 3.98 -9.41 -15.37
N THR A 13 3.60 -9.25 -16.61
CA THR A 13 3.66 -7.97 -17.35
C THR A 13 2.32 -7.24 -17.34
N ASP A 14 1.27 -7.94 -16.96
CA ASP A 14 -0.07 -7.37 -16.89
C ASP A 14 -0.26 -6.62 -15.57
N ARG A 15 -1.14 -5.64 -15.60
CA ARG A 15 -1.55 -4.94 -14.39
C ARG A 15 -2.26 -5.92 -13.46
N LEU A 16 -2.00 -5.79 -12.15
CA LEU A 16 -2.75 -6.53 -11.15
C LEU A 16 -4.20 -6.03 -11.12
N GLU A 17 -5.14 -6.94 -11.43
CA GLU A 17 -6.57 -6.67 -11.45
C GLU A 17 -7.30 -7.60 -10.45
N PRO A 18 -8.52 -7.21 -9.98
CA PRO A 18 -9.24 -7.97 -8.97
C PRO A 18 -9.51 -9.44 -9.34
N ASP A 19 -9.81 -9.73 -10.60
CA ASP A 19 -10.16 -11.07 -11.08
C ASP A 19 -9.03 -12.10 -10.97
N MET A 20 -7.77 -11.64 -10.91
CA MET A 20 -6.60 -12.51 -10.83
C MET A 20 -5.90 -12.47 -9.45
N ALA A 21 -6.14 -11.43 -8.65
CA ALA A 21 -5.29 -11.11 -7.50
C ALA A 21 -5.29 -12.22 -6.43
N VAL A 22 -6.46 -12.75 -6.05
CA VAL A 22 -6.56 -13.79 -5.01
C VAL A 22 -5.91 -15.10 -5.45
N GLU A 23 -6.17 -15.54 -6.70
CA GLU A 23 -5.55 -16.75 -7.23
C GLU A 23 -4.03 -16.61 -7.31
N LEU A 24 -3.55 -15.48 -7.82
CA LEU A 24 -2.13 -15.19 -7.91
C LEU A 24 -1.46 -15.22 -6.54
N PHE A 25 -2.02 -14.52 -5.55
CA PHE A 25 -1.42 -14.42 -4.21
C PHE A 25 -1.48 -15.75 -3.45
N SER A 26 -2.49 -16.60 -3.70
CA SER A 26 -2.59 -17.92 -3.09
C SER A 26 -1.40 -18.82 -3.44
N ARG A 27 -0.69 -18.55 -4.52
CA ARG A 27 0.49 -19.30 -4.98
C ARG A 27 1.78 -18.95 -4.26
N TYR A 28 1.77 -17.91 -3.42
CA TYR A 28 2.93 -17.42 -2.70
C TYR A 28 2.71 -17.49 -1.18
N ASP A 29 3.79 -17.57 -0.41
CA ASP A 29 3.75 -17.62 1.05
C ASP A 29 3.74 -16.22 1.67
N LEU A 30 4.26 -15.24 0.96
CA LEU A 30 4.43 -13.86 1.41
C LEU A 30 4.33 -12.91 0.23
N ILE A 31 3.66 -11.78 0.44
CA ILE A 31 3.55 -10.70 -0.55
C ILE A 31 4.35 -9.49 -0.05
N LEU A 32 4.98 -8.77 -0.96
CA LEU A 32 5.59 -7.47 -0.67
C LEU A 32 4.91 -6.41 -1.54
N ASP A 33 4.37 -5.39 -0.88
CA ASP A 33 3.69 -4.27 -1.55
C ASP A 33 4.53 -2.99 -1.44
N GLY A 34 5.14 -2.61 -2.53
CA GLY A 34 5.84 -1.33 -2.72
C GLY A 34 5.16 -0.44 -3.77
N THR A 35 3.85 -0.60 -3.96
CA THR A 35 3.11 0.18 -4.96
C THR A 35 2.92 1.63 -4.52
N ASP A 36 2.71 2.53 -5.48
CA ASP A 36 2.67 3.97 -5.27
C ASP A 36 1.27 4.60 -5.46
N ASN A 37 0.23 3.77 -5.57
CA ASN A 37 -1.14 4.23 -5.73
C ASN A 37 -2.10 3.52 -4.77
N PHE A 38 -3.12 4.24 -4.31
CA PHE A 38 -4.04 3.74 -3.30
C PHE A 38 -4.93 2.60 -3.82
N ALA A 39 -5.40 2.66 -5.07
CA ALA A 39 -6.25 1.61 -5.63
C ALA A 39 -5.56 0.24 -5.58
N THR A 40 -4.29 0.17 -5.99
CA THR A 40 -3.51 -1.07 -5.91
C THR A 40 -3.24 -1.49 -4.47
N ARG A 41 -2.94 -0.55 -3.56
CA ARG A 41 -2.72 -0.87 -2.12
C ARG A 41 -3.94 -1.52 -1.48
N TYR A 42 -5.15 -0.99 -1.71
CA TYR A 42 -6.38 -1.60 -1.19
C TYR A 42 -6.66 -2.95 -1.85
N LEU A 43 -6.42 -3.08 -3.17
CA LEU A 43 -6.52 -4.36 -3.86
C LEU A 43 -5.57 -5.40 -3.27
N VAL A 44 -4.29 -5.06 -3.07
CA VAL A 44 -3.28 -5.96 -2.47
C VAL A 44 -3.70 -6.37 -1.06
N ASN A 45 -4.11 -5.41 -0.22
CA ASN A 45 -4.60 -5.70 1.12
C ASN A 45 -5.75 -6.72 1.12
N ASP A 46 -6.78 -6.42 0.37
CA ASP A 46 -8.01 -7.22 0.37
C ASP A 46 -7.76 -8.60 -0.26
N ALA A 47 -6.95 -8.68 -1.31
CA ALA A 47 -6.54 -9.95 -1.91
C ALA A 47 -5.69 -10.80 -0.96
N CYS A 48 -4.76 -10.20 -0.20
CA CYS A 48 -3.99 -10.90 0.84
C CYS A 48 -4.88 -11.43 1.97
N MET A 49 -5.90 -10.66 2.38
CA MET A 49 -6.88 -11.12 3.37
C MET A 49 -7.66 -12.33 2.87
N LEU A 50 -8.17 -12.29 1.64
CA LEU A 50 -8.96 -13.38 1.05
C LEU A 50 -8.11 -14.62 0.75
N ALA A 51 -6.85 -14.44 0.39
CA ALA A 51 -5.88 -15.51 0.17
C ALA A 51 -5.24 -16.05 1.47
N ASP A 52 -5.55 -15.42 2.62
CA ASP A 52 -4.93 -15.69 3.93
C ASP A 52 -3.39 -15.61 3.87
N LYS A 53 -2.86 -14.53 3.31
CA LYS A 53 -1.42 -14.32 3.19
C LYS A 53 -0.94 -13.12 4.00
N PRO A 54 0.20 -13.25 4.71
CA PRO A 54 0.88 -12.08 5.24
C PRO A 54 1.44 -11.24 4.11
N TYR A 55 1.51 -9.93 4.32
CA TYR A 55 2.25 -9.08 3.41
C TYR A 55 3.00 -7.97 4.13
N VAL A 56 4.15 -7.61 3.57
CA VAL A 56 4.95 -6.46 4.01
C VAL A 56 4.59 -5.28 3.13
N TRP A 57 4.10 -4.24 3.75
CA TRP A 57 3.75 -2.99 3.07
C TRP A 57 4.81 -1.92 3.31
N GLY A 58 5.21 -1.24 2.24
CA GLY A 58 6.06 -0.05 2.30
C GLY A 58 5.48 1.08 1.48
N SER A 59 5.61 2.30 1.98
CA SER A 59 5.16 3.51 1.30
C SER A 59 6.16 4.63 1.50
N ILE A 60 6.31 5.46 0.48
CA ILE A 60 7.20 6.63 0.50
C ILE A 60 6.46 7.84 -0.08
N PHE A 61 6.71 9.01 0.49
CA PHE A 61 6.22 10.27 -0.04
C PHE A 61 7.16 11.39 0.36
N ARG A 62 7.62 12.18 -0.60
CA ARG A 62 8.59 13.27 -0.38
C ARG A 62 9.84 12.79 0.36
N PHE A 63 9.93 13.06 1.67
CA PHE A 63 11.06 12.74 2.54
C PHE A 63 10.69 11.71 3.62
N GLU A 64 9.48 11.21 3.60
CA GLU A 64 8.95 10.29 4.60
C GLU A 64 8.71 8.89 4.04
N GLY A 65 8.88 7.88 4.88
CA GLY A 65 8.60 6.50 4.55
C GLY A 65 7.89 5.77 5.67
N GLN A 66 7.12 4.76 5.30
CA GLN A 66 6.37 3.94 6.24
C GLN A 66 6.53 2.47 5.90
N VAL A 67 6.62 1.62 6.90
CA VAL A 67 6.66 0.15 6.75
C VAL A 67 5.83 -0.50 7.85
N SER A 68 5.06 -1.51 7.49
CA SER A 68 4.36 -2.38 8.44
C SER A 68 4.19 -3.79 7.84
N VAL A 69 3.82 -4.74 8.69
CA VAL A 69 3.40 -6.08 8.30
C VAL A 69 1.92 -6.23 8.60
N PHE A 70 1.16 -6.65 7.60
CA PHE A 70 -0.25 -6.95 7.75
C PHE A 70 -0.53 -8.43 7.51
N TRP A 71 -1.31 -9.03 8.39
CA TRP A 71 -1.75 -10.42 8.31
C TRP A 71 -3.05 -10.57 9.10
N GLU A 72 -4.17 -10.78 8.39
CA GLU A 72 -5.49 -10.83 9.01
C GLU A 72 -5.62 -11.97 10.05
N ASN A 73 -5.08 -13.13 9.73
CA ASN A 73 -5.12 -14.30 10.59
C ASN A 73 -3.75 -14.62 11.23
N ALA A 74 -3.02 -13.56 11.62
CA ALA A 74 -1.71 -13.75 12.26
C ALA A 74 -1.80 -14.67 13.50
N PRO A 75 -0.79 -15.53 13.72
CA PRO A 75 -0.71 -16.34 14.94
C PRO A 75 -0.79 -15.46 16.19
N GLY A 76 -1.50 -15.96 17.22
CA GLY A 76 -1.67 -15.21 18.49
C GLY A 76 -2.81 -14.20 18.48
N GLY A 77 -3.63 -14.14 17.43
CA GLY A 77 -4.86 -13.34 17.41
C GLY A 77 -4.67 -11.83 17.20
N ILE A 78 -3.47 -11.39 16.82
CA ILE A 78 -3.16 -9.99 16.51
C ILE A 78 -3.43 -9.73 15.01
N GLY A 79 -4.60 -10.17 14.51
CA GLY A 79 -4.95 -10.00 13.11
C GLY A 79 -5.23 -8.55 12.74
N LEU A 80 -4.43 -8.00 11.85
CA LEU A 80 -4.50 -6.63 11.36
C LEU A 80 -4.36 -6.58 9.85
N ASN A 81 -4.95 -5.56 9.24
CA ASN A 81 -4.78 -5.27 7.84
C ASN A 81 -4.66 -3.76 7.60
N TYR A 82 -4.39 -3.36 6.37
CA TYR A 82 -4.17 -1.97 5.99
C TYR A 82 -5.33 -1.03 6.36
N ARG A 83 -6.57 -1.57 6.38
CA ARG A 83 -7.77 -0.80 6.74
C ARG A 83 -7.86 -0.49 8.24
N ASP A 84 -7.05 -1.14 9.08
CA ASP A 84 -6.90 -0.74 10.48
C ASP A 84 -6.04 0.51 10.65
N LEU A 85 -5.15 0.79 9.68
CA LEU A 85 -4.33 1.99 9.63
C LEU A 85 -5.00 3.09 8.79
N TYR A 86 -5.50 2.72 7.61
CA TYR A 86 -6.17 3.62 6.65
C TYR A 86 -7.52 3.03 6.25
N PRO A 87 -8.60 3.31 7.01
CA PRO A 87 -9.95 2.74 6.74
C PRO A 87 -10.50 3.09 5.36
N GLU A 88 -10.21 4.31 4.93
CA GLU A 88 -10.65 4.88 3.66
C GLU A 88 -9.50 5.57 2.95
N PRO A 89 -9.49 5.60 1.61
CA PRO A 89 -8.48 6.34 0.88
C PRO A 89 -8.63 7.84 1.13
N PRO A 90 -7.53 8.60 1.10
CA PRO A 90 -7.62 10.06 1.12
C PRO A 90 -8.31 10.56 -0.14
N PRO A 91 -9.02 11.70 -0.08
CA PRO A 91 -9.54 12.36 -1.26
C PRO A 91 -8.44 12.55 -2.32
N PRO A 92 -8.71 12.32 -3.62
CA PRO A 92 -7.71 12.41 -4.67
C PRO A 92 -6.94 13.73 -4.70
N GLU A 93 -7.61 14.84 -4.34
CA GLU A 93 -7.02 16.18 -4.29
C GLU A 93 -5.96 16.33 -3.19
N LEU A 94 -6.05 15.51 -2.13
CA LEU A 94 -5.13 15.52 -0.99
C LEU A 94 -4.03 14.44 -1.10
N ALA A 95 -4.08 13.63 -2.14
CA ALA A 95 -3.17 12.51 -2.37
C ALA A 95 -2.39 12.67 -3.68
N PRO A 96 -1.51 13.67 -3.81
CA PRO A 96 -0.72 13.84 -5.01
C PRO A 96 0.13 12.59 -5.27
N SER A 97 0.25 12.21 -6.54
CA SER A 97 1.11 11.11 -6.95
C SER A 97 2.58 11.40 -6.63
N CYS A 98 3.42 10.36 -6.59
CA CYS A 98 4.87 10.52 -6.45
C CYS A 98 5.48 11.42 -7.53
N ALA A 99 4.90 11.43 -8.74
CA ALA A 99 5.31 12.31 -9.82
C ALA A 99 5.01 13.79 -9.54
N GLN A 100 3.91 14.09 -8.85
CA GLN A 100 3.50 15.45 -8.48
C GLN A 100 4.18 15.92 -7.19
N GLY A 101 4.23 15.06 -6.17
CA GLY A 101 4.79 15.39 -4.86
C GLY A 101 6.32 15.32 -4.78
N GLY A 102 6.91 14.54 -5.67
CA GLY A 102 8.32 14.16 -5.62
C GLY A 102 8.62 13.10 -4.55
N VAL A 103 9.77 12.43 -4.71
CA VAL A 103 10.28 11.45 -3.75
C VAL A 103 11.80 11.58 -3.66
N PHE A 104 12.31 11.62 -2.45
CA PHE A 104 13.74 11.59 -2.20
C PHE A 104 14.29 10.21 -2.57
N GLY A 105 15.11 10.12 -3.62
CA GLY A 105 15.44 8.86 -4.29
C GLY A 105 16.07 7.79 -3.39
N VAL A 106 16.91 8.17 -2.42
CA VAL A 106 17.54 7.23 -1.47
C VAL A 106 16.53 6.62 -0.49
N LEU A 107 15.35 7.23 -0.33
CA LEU A 107 14.30 6.73 0.55
C LEU A 107 13.79 5.36 0.13
N CYS A 108 13.77 5.09 -1.19
CA CYS A 108 13.41 3.78 -1.72
C CYS A 108 14.29 2.67 -1.13
N ALA A 109 15.62 2.88 -1.08
CA ALA A 109 16.55 1.91 -0.53
C ALA A 109 16.36 1.72 0.98
N SER A 110 16.17 2.80 1.74
CA SER A 110 15.95 2.75 3.19
C SER A 110 14.70 1.93 3.53
N ILE A 111 13.59 2.22 2.87
CA ILE A 111 12.31 1.54 3.11
C ILE A 111 12.37 0.10 2.60
N ALA A 112 12.91 -0.15 1.41
CA ALA A 112 13.05 -1.50 0.86
C ALA A 112 13.94 -2.41 1.73
N SER A 113 14.96 -1.85 2.40
CA SER A 113 15.81 -2.62 3.34
C SER A 113 15.03 -3.06 4.56
N ILE A 114 14.16 -2.20 5.12
CA ILE A 114 13.27 -2.57 6.23
C ILE A 114 12.26 -3.63 5.76
N MET A 115 11.61 -3.42 4.61
CA MET A 115 10.67 -4.40 4.04
C MET A 115 11.32 -5.77 3.85
N SER A 116 12.54 -5.81 3.33
CA SER A 116 13.29 -7.05 3.13
C SER A 116 13.62 -7.73 4.46
N THR A 117 13.95 -6.95 5.50
CA THR A 117 14.18 -7.46 6.84
C THR A 117 12.92 -8.10 7.42
N GLU A 118 11.77 -7.45 7.26
CA GLU A 118 10.48 -8.01 7.71
C GLU A 118 10.14 -9.31 6.96
N ALA A 119 10.37 -9.35 5.65
CA ALA A 119 10.18 -10.56 4.86
C ALA A 119 11.05 -11.72 5.37
N ILE A 120 12.34 -11.47 5.65
CA ILE A 120 13.25 -12.48 6.20
C ILE A 120 12.77 -12.95 7.58
N LYS A 121 12.33 -12.07 8.46
CA LYS A 121 11.78 -12.43 9.77
C LYS A 121 10.55 -13.35 9.65
N LEU A 122 9.62 -13.01 8.76
CA LEU A 122 8.43 -13.83 8.51
C LEU A 122 8.77 -15.21 7.96
N ILE A 123 9.72 -15.30 7.01
CA ILE A 123 10.12 -16.57 6.38
C ILE A 123 10.89 -17.47 7.35
N THR A 124 11.77 -16.89 8.16
CA THR A 124 12.70 -17.65 9.01
C THR A 124 12.18 -17.86 10.43
N GLY A 125 11.17 -17.11 10.85
CA GLY A 125 10.64 -17.13 12.21
C GLY A 125 11.58 -16.49 13.25
N ILE A 126 12.58 -15.72 12.82
CA ILE A 126 13.52 -15.02 13.73
C ILE A 126 13.03 -13.61 14.04
N GLY A 127 13.32 -13.15 15.25
CA GLY A 127 12.97 -11.81 15.69
C GLY A 127 11.46 -11.60 15.87
N ASP A 128 11.06 -10.34 15.85
CA ASP A 128 9.68 -9.91 16.09
C ASP A 128 9.19 -9.07 14.90
N PRO A 129 8.34 -9.61 14.00
CA PRO A 129 7.82 -8.89 12.85
C PRO A 129 7.00 -7.66 13.25
N LEU A 130 6.89 -6.69 12.35
CA LEU A 130 6.13 -5.44 12.54
C LEU A 130 4.59 -5.65 12.48
N ILE A 131 4.08 -6.78 12.93
CA ILE A 131 2.64 -7.01 13.06
C ILE A 131 2.11 -6.15 14.21
N GLY A 132 1.16 -5.27 13.93
CA GLY A 132 0.63 -4.32 14.93
C GLY A 132 1.51 -3.10 15.19
N ARG A 133 2.55 -2.89 14.39
CA ARG A 133 3.49 -1.78 14.53
C ARG A 133 3.75 -1.13 13.16
N LEU A 134 3.75 0.18 13.14
CA LEU A 134 4.14 0.99 11.99
C LEU A 134 5.49 1.63 12.27
N ILE A 135 6.45 1.45 11.41
CA ILE A 135 7.64 2.30 11.38
C ILE A 135 7.38 3.49 10.47
N ALA A 136 7.48 4.68 11.00
CA ALA A 136 7.51 5.93 10.26
C ALA A 136 8.94 6.49 10.26
N TYR A 137 9.48 6.74 9.08
CA TYR A 137 10.82 7.26 8.88
C TYR A 137 10.76 8.65 8.27
N ASP A 138 11.44 9.60 8.89
CA ASP A 138 11.69 10.94 8.36
C ASP A 138 13.16 11.04 7.95
N ALA A 139 13.41 11.22 6.66
CA ALA A 139 14.76 11.25 6.12
C ALA A 139 15.46 12.61 6.34
N LEU A 140 14.73 13.69 6.61
CA LEU A 140 15.34 14.99 6.90
C LEU A 140 15.91 15.02 8.31
N ASP A 141 15.18 14.45 9.26
CA ASP A 141 15.60 14.37 10.66
C ASP A 141 16.33 13.06 10.99
N MET A 142 16.44 12.13 10.03
CA MET A 142 17.01 10.78 10.23
C MET A 142 16.36 10.05 11.41
N CYS A 143 15.06 10.24 11.60
CA CYS A 143 14.32 9.76 12.75
C CYS A 143 13.39 8.61 12.37
N TYR A 144 13.44 7.53 13.16
CA TYR A 144 12.49 6.42 13.09
C TYR A 144 11.55 6.52 14.29
N ARG A 145 10.25 6.42 14.04
CA ARG A 145 9.21 6.37 15.07
C ARG A 145 8.44 5.06 14.91
N GLU A 146 8.25 4.36 16.00
CA GLU A 146 7.36 3.20 16.06
C GLU A 146 6.01 3.63 16.62
N LEU A 147 4.94 3.32 15.88
CA LEU A 147 3.56 3.62 16.24
C LEU A 147 2.76 2.32 16.32
N PRO A 148 1.98 2.11 17.39
CA PRO A 148 1.13 0.92 17.50
C PRO A 148 -0.06 1.03 16.54
N ILE A 149 -0.35 -0.06 15.82
CA ILE A 149 -1.59 -0.23 15.06
C ILE A 149 -2.54 -1.09 15.88
N ARG A 150 -3.80 -0.70 15.96
CA ARG A 150 -4.84 -1.44 16.67
C ARG A 150 -5.98 -1.76 15.74
N ARG A 151 -6.56 -2.94 15.91
CA ARG A 151 -7.75 -3.33 15.16
C ARG A 151 -8.90 -2.36 15.43
N LEU A 152 -9.50 -1.86 14.35
CA LEU A 152 -10.66 -0.98 14.45
C LEU A 152 -11.89 -1.80 14.87
N PRO A 153 -12.63 -1.36 15.93
CA PRO A 153 -13.75 -2.13 16.46
C PRO A 153 -14.86 -2.43 15.45
N ASN A 154 -15.08 -1.48 14.54
CA ASN A 154 -16.19 -1.53 13.55
C ASN A 154 -15.66 -1.72 12.11
N ARG A 155 -14.47 -2.29 11.94
CA ARG A 155 -13.92 -2.56 10.61
C ARG A 155 -14.86 -3.53 9.87
N LYS A 156 -15.31 -3.12 8.69
CA LYS A 156 -16.12 -3.97 7.82
C LYS A 156 -15.27 -5.15 7.33
N PRO A 157 -15.80 -6.39 7.40
CA PRO A 157 -15.10 -7.53 6.82
C PRO A 157 -15.04 -7.38 5.29
N VAL A 158 -13.91 -7.76 4.71
CA VAL A 158 -13.76 -7.88 3.27
C VAL A 158 -14.12 -9.32 2.90
N THR A 159 -15.15 -9.48 2.10
CA THR A 159 -15.67 -10.81 1.65
C THR A 159 -15.47 -11.03 0.16
N GLU A 160 -15.23 -9.97 -0.59
CA GLU A 160 -15.01 -9.99 -2.04
C GLU A 160 -14.16 -8.79 -2.44
N LEU A 161 -13.53 -8.89 -3.61
CA LEU A 161 -12.82 -7.76 -4.21
C LEU A 161 -13.80 -6.88 -4.97
N GLY A 162 -13.53 -5.56 -4.97
CA GLY A 162 -14.39 -4.55 -5.57
C GLY A 162 -13.69 -3.70 -6.65
N ASP A 163 -14.37 -2.66 -7.10
CA ASP A 163 -13.78 -1.64 -7.97
C ASP A 163 -13.01 -0.61 -7.14
N TYR A 164 -11.70 -0.81 -7.07
CA TYR A 164 -10.80 0.07 -6.30
C TYR A 164 -10.55 1.42 -6.97
N GLN A 165 -10.79 1.54 -8.27
CA GLN A 165 -10.67 2.83 -8.98
C GLN A 165 -11.80 3.76 -8.53
N THR A 166 -13.04 3.26 -8.53
CA THR A 166 -14.20 4.00 -8.02
C THR A 166 -14.10 4.24 -6.51
N PHE A 167 -13.67 3.22 -5.74
CA PHE A 167 -13.48 3.36 -4.29
C PHE A 167 -12.47 4.46 -3.91
N CYS A 168 -11.43 4.65 -4.70
CA CYS A 168 -10.42 5.70 -4.50
C CYS A 168 -10.78 7.02 -5.22
N GLY A 169 -11.97 7.16 -5.79
CA GLY A 169 -12.42 8.38 -6.46
C GLY A 169 -11.72 8.69 -7.78
N LEU A 170 -11.05 7.71 -8.38
CA LEU A 170 -10.33 7.89 -9.64
C LEU A 170 -11.25 7.78 -10.86
N ASN A 171 -12.39 7.10 -10.71
CA ASN A 171 -13.47 7.04 -11.68
C ASN A 171 -14.74 7.57 -11.00
N PRO A 172 -15.04 8.88 -11.08
CA PRO A 172 -16.28 9.38 -10.51
C PRO A 172 -17.47 8.68 -11.22
N PRO A 173 -18.54 8.34 -10.49
CA PRO A 173 -19.71 7.75 -11.09
C PRO A 173 -20.23 8.67 -12.22
N ALA A 174 -20.73 8.07 -13.30
CA ALA A 174 -21.18 8.78 -14.51
C ALA A 174 -22.24 9.88 -14.23
N ASP A 175 -22.91 9.78 -13.07
CA ASP A 175 -23.91 10.74 -12.60
C ASP A 175 -23.34 11.88 -11.75
N ALA A 176 -22.06 11.90 -11.47
CA ALA A 176 -21.39 13.03 -10.85
C ALA A 176 -21.31 14.15 -11.91
N MET A 177 -22.38 14.93 -12.03
CA MET A 177 -22.40 16.14 -12.84
C MET A 177 -21.18 16.98 -12.46
N ALA A 178 -20.22 17.09 -13.38
CA ALA A 178 -19.15 18.04 -13.26
C ALA A 178 -19.78 19.41 -13.06
N ILE A 179 -19.64 19.99 -11.87
CA ILE A 179 -19.97 21.40 -11.66
C ILE A 179 -19.06 22.12 -12.66
N PRO A 180 -19.60 22.81 -13.66
CA PRO A 180 -18.77 23.48 -14.63
C PRO A 180 -17.97 24.56 -13.89
N VAL A 181 -16.69 24.29 -13.68
CA VAL A 181 -15.78 25.32 -13.19
C VAL A 181 -15.63 26.33 -14.34
N PRO A 182 -15.98 27.61 -14.12
CA PRO A 182 -15.81 28.62 -15.15
C PRO A 182 -14.34 28.70 -15.52
N VAL A 183 -14.01 28.32 -16.74
CA VAL A 183 -12.66 28.44 -17.27
C VAL A 183 -12.47 29.89 -17.73
N MET A 184 -11.67 30.65 -17.00
CA MET A 184 -11.27 31.99 -17.38
C MET A 184 -9.94 31.93 -18.12
N THR A 185 -9.88 32.50 -19.31
CA THR A 185 -8.63 32.58 -20.08
C THR A 185 -7.70 33.65 -19.50
N VAL A 186 -6.40 33.55 -19.79
CA VAL A 186 -5.40 34.52 -19.32
C VAL A 186 -5.70 35.96 -19.81
N LEU A 187 -6.48 36.10 -20.89
CA LEU A 187 -6.90 37.40 -21.42
C LEU A 187 -8.05 38.02 -20.61
N GLU A 188 -8.90 37.21 -20.02
CA GLU A 188 -10.03 37.63 -19.16
C GLU A 188 -9.57 38.02 -17.74
N LEU A 189 -8.36 37.67 -17.36
CA LEU A 189 -7.74 38.05 -16.09
C LEU A 189 -7.11 39.44 -16.09
N LYS A 190 -7.14 40.17 -17.23
CA LYS A 190 -6.53 41.48 -17.39
C LYS A 190 -7.49 42.68 -17.32
N GLU A 191 -8.78 42.44 -17.08
CA GLU A 191 -9.76 43.44 -16.75
C GLU A 191 -10.13 43.37 -15.25
#